data_bba622560430ab967d77c7fd44fcfc28
#
_entry.id   bba622560430ab967d77c7fd44fcfc28
#
_cell.length_a   1.000
_cell.length_b   1.000
_cell.length_c   1.000
_cell.angle_alpha   90.00
_cell.angle_beta   90.00
_cell.angle_gamma   90.00
#
_symmetry.space_group_name_H-M   'P 1'
#
loop_
_entity.id
_entity.type
_entity.pdbx_description
1 polymer ?
#
loop_
_entity_poly.entity_id
_entity_poly.type
_entity_poly.pdbx_seq_one_letter_code
_entity_poly.pdbx_strand_id
1 'polypeptide(L)'
;MERYLNIKGRLLMLSLLISFFAKAQENRQLAVDKPQAIADLKTIEGAALLHAKWFVQNAHVANADFKKPGPSGKDVLALYPTGSVIKTNQLHPQITDKKFDESFLEIKPTELETRQGTGLISFVWYKVDIEIPLSIGKLNTAGTTAVFEIVMDDYSEVWVNGKQMVERHFGLIGEGAISGYNARNRVVLTNHAKPGEKFSIAILGINGTLGMIPDNYIWVRNAVVDFYKDGLPINPLWKNIGKIYKIDESLNHIISEGTTIDKIADGFSFTEGPVWHPDGYLLFSDPNTNSIYRYNPVNNNVTVYMSHSGYTGTDIGDYGQPGSNGLTIDKEGRLIIDQHGNRRVVRIEKKGPITILADKIDGKRFNSPNDIVQKSDGSIYFTDPPYGLPKFFDDPKKELDYSGVFLIKDGKTILVSKDLGGPNGLAFSPDEKYFYVTNWDIRDIHHTKTLWRYEVNADGTLKNGKIFFDFSFTEDDEALDGMKVDKAGNLFVSAPGGVWIISPEAKLLGKIVTPERPANMAWGDEDGKTLYFTAHTSLYKIRINTGGTFSWQ
;
A
#
# COMPACT_ATOMS: atom_id res chain seq x y z
N MET A 1 -1.31 44.39 15.20
CA MET A 1 -0.40 43.51 15.92
C MET A 1 -0.91 42.06 15.95
N GLU A 2 -2.22 41.83 15.99
CA GLU A 2 -2.83 40.48 15.99
C GLU A 2 -2.72 39.69 14.64
N ARG A 3 -2.64 40.37 13.50
CA ARG A 3 -2.46 39.66 12.20
C ARG A 3 -1.07 39.08 11.99
N TYR A 4 -0.04 39.54 12.67
CA TYR A 4 1.34 39.02 12.55
C TYR A 4 1.59 37.79 13.42
N LEU A 5 0.84 37.61 14.50
CA LEU A 5 0.93 36.42 15.36
C LEU A 5 0.29 35.16 14.72
N ASN A 6 -0.72 35.34 13.87
CA ASN A 6 -1.41 34.23 13.20
C ASN A 6 -0.61 33.64 12.04
N ILE A 7 0.27 34.41 11.40
CA ILE A 7 1.12 33.91 10.31
C ILE A 7 2.30 33.07 10.84
N LYS A 8 2.88 33.47 11.99
CA LYS A 8 3.94 32.69 12.64
C LYS A 8 3.43 31.38 13.24
N GLY A 9 2.21 31.35 13.76
CA GLY A 9 1.56 30.14 14.25
C GLY A 9 1.26 29.15 13.14
N ARG A 10 0.80 29.62 11.98
CA ARG A 10 0.53 28.78 10.80
C ARG A 10 1.83 28.25 10.15
N LEU A 11 2.89 29.03 10.11
CA LEU A 11 4.21 28.58 9.65
C LEU A 11 4.85 27.57 10.61
N LEU A 12 4.63 27.71 11.92
CA LEU A 12 5.11 26.75 12.91
C LEU A 12 4.33 25.43 12.85
N MET A 13 3.01 25.46 12.62
CA MET A 13 2.20 24.25 12.40
C MET A 13 2.53 23.57 11.07
N LEU A 14 2.78 24.34 10.01
CA LEU A 14 3.20 23.78 8.73
C LEU A 14 4.59 23.13 8.80
N SER A 15 5.53 23.75 9.55
CA SER A 15 6.87 23.14 9.78
C SER A 15 6.81 21.94 10.73
N LEU A 16 5.87 21.90 11.68
CA LEU A 16 5.60 20.72 12.52
C LEU A 16 4.93 19.60 11.72
N LEU A 17 4.00 19.87 10.82
CA LEU A 17 3.41 18.88 9.91
C LEU A 17 4.45 18.34 8.92
N ILE A 18 5.27 19.19 8.31
CA ILE A 18 6.38 18.77 7.44
C ILE A 18 7.41 17.95 8.23
N SER A 19 7.71 18.30 9.48
CA SER A 19 8.59 17.52 10.34
C SER A 19 7.94 16.23 10.86
N PHE A 20 6.60 16.14 10.96
CA PHE A 20 5.89 14.91 11.26
C PHE A 20 5.89 13.95 10.06
N PHE A 21 5.72 14.47 8.83
CA PHE A 21 5.85 13.66 7.62
C PHE A 21 7.30 13.24 7.33
N ALA A 22 8.28 14.11 7.57
CA ALA A 22 9.71 13.74 7.50
C ALA A 22 10.09 12.74 8.60
N LYS A 23 9.59 12.91 9.85
CA LYS A 23 9.78 11.92 10.92
C LYS A 23 9.01 10.61 10.69
N ALA A 24 7.86 10.62 10.02
CA ALA A 24 7.17 9.40 9.61
C ALA A 24 7.95 8.63 8.52
N GLN A 25 8.76 9.31 7.72
CA GLN A 25 9.73 8.66 6.83
C GLN A 25 10.95 8.11 7.56
N GLU A 26 11.41 8.74 8.64
CA GLU A 26 12.55 8.28 9.44
C GLU A 26 12.23 7.16 10.42
N ASN A 27 10.97 6.98 10.84
CA ASN A 27 10.55 5.97 11.84
C ASN A 27 9.91 4.71 11.24
N ARG A 28 10.26 4.32 10.02
CA ARG A 28 9.81 3.05 9.41
C ARG A 28 10.64 1.86 9.91
N GLN A 29 10.85 1.75 11.20
CA GLN A 29 11.33 0.53 11.81
C GLN A 29 10.15 -0.42 12.04
N LEU A 30 10.31 -1.66 11.61
CA LEU A 30 9.40 -2.75 11.93
C LEU A 30 9.10 -2.74 13.42
N ALA A 31 7.82 -2.69 13.79
CA ALA A 31 7.42 -2.45 15.17
C ALA A 31 7.81 -3.58 16.15
N VAL A 32 8.17 -4.75 15.64
CA VAL A 32 8.42 -5.96 16.47
C VAL A 32 9.89 -6.35 16.51
N ASP A 33 10.65 -6.25 15.42
CA ASP A 33 12.05 -6.67 15.38
C ASP A 33 12.92 -5.55 14.83
N LYS A 34 13.31 -4.65 15.73
CA LYS A 34 14.31 -3.64 15.39
C LYS A 34 15.66 -4.33 15.20
N PRO A 35 16.37 -4.06 14.09
CA PRO A 35 17.73 -4.52 13.96
C PRO A 35 18.59 -3.92 15.08
N GLN A 36 19.49 -4.72 15.63
CA GLN A 36 20.41 -4.27 16.66
C GLN A 36 21.53 -3.42 16.10
N ALA A 37 21.80 -3.53 14.80
CA ALA A 37 22.69 -2.62 14.06
C ALA A 37 22.22 -2.49 12.62
N ILE A 38 22.49 -1.32 12.04
CA ILE A 38 22.18 -0.99 10.65
C ILE A 38 23.44 -0.40 10.02
N ALA A 39 23.81 -0.86 8.83
CA ALA A 39 24.78 -0.22 7.97
C ALA A 39 24.07 0.41 6.77
N ASP A 40 24.05 1.74 6.72
CA ASP A 40 23.48 2.49 5.60
C ASP A 40 24.50 2.57 4.46
N LEU A 41 24.30 1.78 3.42
CA LEU A 41 25.21 1.67 2.28
C LEU A 41 25.17 2.87 1.33
N LYS A 42 24.30 3.83 1.55
CA LYS A 42 24.25 5.11 0.81
C LYS A 42 25.18 6.14 1.42
N THR A 43 25.64 5.93 2.65
CA THR A 43 26.61 6.80 3.33
C THR A 43 28.04 6.28 3.18
N ILE A 44 29.02 7.18 3.24
CA ILE A 44 30.43 6.80 3.20
C ILE A 44 30.77 5.95 4.43
N GLU A 45 30.26 6.34 5.59
CA GLU A 45 30.51 5.67 6.87
C GLU A 45 29.88 4.27 6.89
N GLY A 46 28.62 4.13 6.49
CA GLY A 46 27.95 2.85 6.47
C GLY A 46 28.52 1.89 5.44
N ALA A 47 28.87 2.38 4.26
CA ALA A 47 29.56 1.59 3.24
C ALA A 47 30.94 1.12 3.73
N ALA A 48 31.70 1.99 4.41
CA ALA A 48 33.00 1.64 4.95
C ALA A 48 32.92 0.54 6.03
N LEU A 49 31.83 0.48 6.83
CA LEU A 49 31.63 -0.57 7.82
C LEU A 49 31.62 -1.99 7.23
N LEU A 50 31.09 -2.13 6.01
CA LEU A 50 30.99 -3.41 5.30
C LEU A 50 32.00 -3.53 4.16
N HIS A 51 33.00 -2.66 4.07
CA HIS A 51 33.91 -2.57 2.92
C HIS A 51 33.18 -2.54 1.58
N ALA A 52 31.99 -1.92 1.55
CA ALA A 52 31.09 -1.93 0.42
C ALA A 52 31.68 -1.13 -0.76
N LYS A 53 31.64 -1.73 -1.94
CA LYS A 53 32.00 -1.09 -3.20
C LYS A 53 30.83 -1.16 -4.15
N TRP A 54 30.35 0.01 -4.57
CA TRP A 54 29.25 0.13 -5.50
C TRP A 54 29.69 0.29 -6.94
N PHE A 55 28.94 -0.35 -7.82
CA PHE A 55 29.14 -0.27 -9.27
C PHE A 55 27.81 -0.08 -9.96
N VAL A 56 27.80 0.60 -11.10
CA VAL A 56 26.62 0.82 -11.93
C VAL A 56 26.90 0.51 -13.39
N GLN A 57 25.90 -0.04 -14.08
CA GLN A 57 25.92 -0.27 -15.52
C GLN A 57 24.54 0.07 -16.10
N ASN A 58 24.51 1.05 -17.02
CA ASN A 58 23.32 1.29 -17.82
C ASN A 58 23.19 0.18 -18.88
N ALA A 59 22.10 -0.59 -18.81
CA ALA A 59 21.83 -1.58 -19.83
C ALA A 59 21.29 -0.91 -21.11
N HIS A 60 21.82 -1.32 -22.26
CA HIS A 60 21.30 -0.86 -23.54
C HIS A 60 20.08 -1.67 -23.94
N VAL A 61 18.98 -0.99 -24.19
CA VAL A 61 17.81 -1.59 -24.82
C VAL A 61 17.98 -1.40 -26.31
N ALA A 62 18.11 -2.49 -27.07
CA ALA A 62 18.13 -2.41 -28.52
C ALA A 62 16.77 -1.93 -29.04
N ASN A 63 16.80 -1.11 -30.10
CA ASN A 63 15.65 -0.45 -30.71
C ASN A 63 14.37 -1.26 -30.62
N ALA A 64 13.48 -0.87 -29.72
CA ALA A 64 12.11 -1.34 -29.72
C ALA A 64 11.30 -0.37 -30.56
N ASP A 65 10.56 -0.88 -31.52
CA ASP A 65 9.56 -0.08 -32.23
C ASP A 65 8.35 0.08 -31.30
N PHE A 66 8.26 1.23 -30.65
CA PHE A 66 7.19 1.56 -29.71
C PHE A 66 5.93 2.11 -30.39
N LYS A 67 5.91 2.18 -31.72
CA LYS A 67 4.74 2.65 -32.46
C LYS A 67 3.79 1.51 -32.74
N LYS A 68 2.57 1.66 -32.30
CA LYS A 68 1.48 0.75 -32.58
C LYS A 68 0.20 1.54 -32.89
N PRO A 69 -0.60 1.11 -33.85
CA PRO A 69 -1.92 1.67 -34.04
C PRO A 69 -2.74 1.50 -32.75
N GLY A 70 -3.21 2.59 -32.19
CA GLY A 70 -4.13 2.57 -31.07
C GLY A 70 -5.52 2.08 -31.51
N PRO A 71 -6.44 1.88 -30.54
CA PRO A 71 -7.82 1.49 -30.83
C PRO A 71 -8.56 2.42 -31.80
N SER A 72 -8.10 3.67 -31.93
CA SER A 72 -8.63 4.66 -32.85
C SER A 72 -7.96 4.65 -34.23
N GLY A 73 -7.06 3.71 -34.52
CA GLY A 73 -6.25 3.67 -35.74
C GLY A 73 -5.15 4.74 -35.81
N LYS A 74 -4.99 5.57 -34.77
CA LYS A 74 -3.88 6.53 -34.66
C LYS A 74 -2.68 5.88 -34.02
N ASP A 75 -1.49 6.24 -34.50
CA ASP A 75 -0.25 5.82 -33.84
C ASP A 75 -0.24 6.36 -32.40
N VAL A 76 -0.24 5.45 -31.45
CA VAL A 76 0.01 5.76 -30.04
C VAL A 76 1.36 5.19 -29.67
N LEU A 77 2.06 5.83 -28.74
CA LEU A 77 3.21 5.19 -28.12
C LEU A 77 2.72 3.88 -27.48
N ALA A 78 3.22 2.77 -27.98
CA ALA A 78 2.89 1.49 -27.36
C ALA A 78 3.58 1.41 -26.01
N LEU A 79 2.82 1.05 -24.99
CA LEU A 79 3.32 0.86 -23.63
C LEU A 79 4.28 -0.30 -23.54
N TYR A 80 4.12 -1.25 -24.46
CA TYR A 80 5.01 -2.40 -24.62
C TYR A 80 5.32 -2.60 -26.09
N PRO A 81 6.56 -2.97 -26.43
CA PRO A 81 6.89 -3.36 -27.79
C PRO A 81 6.11 -4.62 -28.15
N THR A 82 5.10 -4.48 -28.99
CA THR A 82 4.32 -5.63 -29.46
C THR A 82 5.00 -6.24 -30.68
N GLY A 83 5.50 -7.45 -30.48
CA GLY A 83 6.17 -8.23 -31.52
C GLY A 83 7.67 -7.98 -31.64
N SER A 84 8.24 -7.03 -30.92
CA SER A 84 9.69 -6.84 -30.84
C SER A 84 10.21 -7.44 -29.54
N VAL A 85 11.22 -8.26 -29.62
CA VAL A 85 11.93 -8.74 -28.43
C VAL A 85 12.76 -7.57 -27.92
N ILE A 86 12.52 -7.14 -26.67
CA ILE A 86 13.44 -6.22 -26.00
C ILE A 86 14.74 -7.00 -25.79
N LYS A 87 15.78 -6.58 -26.47
CA LYS A 87 17.12 -7.12 -26.27
C LYS A 87 17.86 -6.16 -25.37
N THR A 88 18.21 -6.61 -24.19
CA THR A 88 19.21 -5.94 -23.36
C THR A 88 20.57 -6.52 -23.66
N ASN A 89 21.63 -5.77 -23.42
CA ASN A 89 22.99 -6.28 -23.50
C ASN A 89 23.25 -7.41 -22.49
N GLN A 90 22.36 -7.54 -21.46
CA GLN A 90 22.44 -8.59 -20.45
C GLN A 90 21.07 -8.99 -19.95
N LEU A 91 20.57 -10.13 -20.41
CA LEU A 91 19.27 -10.68 -20.00
C LEU A 91 19.33 -11.48 -18.71
N HIS A 92 20.49 -12.06 -18.39
CA HIS A 92 20.70 -12.89 -17.20
C HIS A 92 22.14 -12.68 -16.73
N PRO A 93 22.36 -11.78 -15.74
CA PRO A 93 23.70 -11.57 -15.22
C PRO A 93 24.16 -12.82 -14.48
N GLN A 94 25.08 -13.51 -15.06
CA GLN A 94 25.92 -14.39 -14.26
C GLN A 94 27.01 -13.52 -13.65
N ILE A 95 26.91 -13.24 -12.37
CA ILE A 95 27.85 -12.37 -11.63
C ILE A 95 29.31 -12.87 -11.76
N THR A 96 29.49 -14.12 -12.12
CA THR A 96 30.77 -14.75 -12.43
C THR A 96 31.26 -14.50 -13.86
N ASP A 97 30.44 -13.88 -14.74
CA ASP A 97 30.87 -13.56 -16.09
C ASP A 97 31.82 -12.34 -16.06
N LYS A 98 33.07 -12.55 -16.46
CA LYS A 98 34.08 -11.48 -16.52
C LYS A 98 33.64 -10.33 -17.40
N LYS A 99 32.92 -10.57 -18.51
CA LYS A 99 32.42 -9.51 -19.39
C LYS A 99 31.35 -8.66 -18.73
N PHE A 100 30.56 -9.28 -17.84
CA PHE A 100 29.58 -8.55 -17.04
C PHE A 100 30.32 -7.60 -16.07
N ASP A 101 31.33 -8.09 -15.36
CA ASP A 101 32.08 -7.28 -14.40
C ASP A 101 32.90 -6.15 -15.06
N GLU A 102 33.47 -6.38 -16.26
CA GLU A 102 34.29 -5.39 -16.97
C GLU A 102 33.50 -4.17 -17.45
N SER A 103 32.18 -4.25 -17.52
CA SER A 103 31.33 -3.16 -18.01
C SER A 103 30.75 -2.27 -16.90
N PHE A 104 30.99 -2.58 -15.64
CA PHE A 104 30.56 -1.78 -14.51
C PHE A 104 31.50 -0.61 -14.23
N LEU A 105 30.91 0.54 -13.91
CA LEU A 105 31.62 1.72 -13.43
C LEU A 105 31.52 1.79 -11.91
N GLU A 106 32.64 1.90 -11.23
CA GLU A 106 32.66 2.13 -9.79
C GLU A 106 32.09 3.52 -9.47
N ILE A 107 31.19 3.58 -8.49
CA ILE A 107 30.55 4.81 -8.02
C ILE A 107 30.67 4.94 -6.50
N LYS A 108 30.59 6.17 -6.00
CA LYS A 108 30.55 6.42 -4.56
C LYS A 108 29.15 6.13 -4.00
N PRO A 109 29.03 5.76 -2.71
CA PRO A 109 27.74 5.59 -2.05
C PRO A 109 26.79 6.77 -2.23
N THR A 110 27.31 8.00 -2.16
CA THR A 110 26.54 9.24 -2.33
C THR A 110 26.04 9.48 -3.76
N GLU A 111 26.52 8.73 -4.74
CA GLU A 111 26.09 8.82 -6.15
C GLU A 111 24.94 7.88 -6.47
N LEU A 112 24.51 7.03 -5.51
CA LEU A 112 23.37 6.12 -5.67
C LEU A 112 22.04 6.83 -5.94
N GLU A 113 21.90 8.09 -5.53
CA GLU A 113 20.73 8.92 -5.81
C GLU A 113 20.78 9.59 -7.19
N THR A 114 21.90 9.44 -7.92
CA THR A 114 22.02 9.98 -9.28
C THR A 114 21.10 9.21 -10.23
N ARG A 115 20.31 9.93 -10.99
CA ARG A 115 19.39 9.37 -11.98
C ARG A 115 20.18 8.69 -13.09
N GLN A 116 19.91 7.42 -13.32
CA GLN A 116 20.52 6.57 -14.34
C GLN A 116 19.53 6.19 -15.42
N GLY A 117 20.00 5.81 -16.59
CA GLY A 117 19.19 5.34 -17.69
C GLY A 117 18.94 6.40 -18.76
N THR A 118 18.00 6.13 -19.66
CA THR A 118 17.71 6.97 -20.84
C THR A 118 16.55 7.95 -20.63
N GLY A 119 15.79 7.80 -19.55
CA GLY A 119 14.56 8.55 -19.30
C GLY A 119 13.35 8.08 -20.11
N LEU A 120 13.48 7.09 -20.98
CA LEU A 120 12.37 6.47 -21.72
C LEU A 120 11.92 5.19 -21.05
N ILE A 121 12.59 4.08 -21.34
CA ILE A 121 12.57 2.86 -20.54
C ILE A 121 14.00 2.66 -20.08
N SER A 122 14.20 2.58 -18.78
CA SER A 122 15.53 2.45 -18.22
C SER A 122 15.74 1.09 -17.61
N PHE A 123 16.85 0.47 -17.95
CA PHE A 123 17.35 -0.75 -17.35
C PHE A 123 18.74 -0.45 -16.81
N VAL A 124 18.91 -0.62 -15.51
CA VAL A 124 20.18 -0.30 -14.85
C VAL A 124 20.54 -1.43 -13.91
N TRP A 125 21.74 -1.91 -14.03
CA TRP A 125 22.33 -2.81 -13.06
C TRP A 125 23.13 -2.01 -12.03
N TYR A 126 22.85 -2.27 -10.76
CA TYR A 126 23.73 -1.93 -9.66
C TYR A 126 24.38 -3.21 -9.13
N LYS A 127 25.59 -3.11 -8.67
CA LYS A 127 26.30 -4.18 -7.97
C LYS A 127 26.94 -3.60 -6.72
N VAL A 128 26.87 -4.35 -5.62
CA VAL A 128 27.60 -4.04 -4.40
C VAL A 128 28.27 -5.30 -3.88
N ASP A 129 29.56 -5.21 -3.64
CA ASP A 129 30.32 -6.25 -2.95
C ASP A 129 30.50 -5.80 -1.50
N ILE A 130 30.14 -6.65 -0.55
CA ILE A 130 30.21 -6.37 0.89
C ILE A 130 30.92 -7.48 1.63
N GLU A 131 31.48 -7.14 2.79
CA GLU A 131 32.08 -8.08 3.73
C GLU A 131 31.49 -7.86 5.12
N ILE A 132 31.09 -8.95 5.79
CA ILE A 132 30.55 -8.88 7.15
C ILE A 132 31.68 -8.49 8.12
N PRO A 133 31.57 -7.36 8.82
CA PRO A 133 32.59 -6.93 9.78
C PRO A 133 32.53 -7.74 11.06
N LEU A 134 33.57 -7.68 11.89
CA LEU A 134 33.57 -8.32 13.22
C LEU A 134 32.53 -7.72 14.16
N SER A 135 32.29 -6.41 14.04
CA SER A 135 31.32 -5.69 14.86
C SER A 135 30.81 -4.43 14.15
N ILE A 136 29.58 -4.01 14.52
CA ILE A 136 29.00 -2.71 14.17
C ILE A 136 28.58 -2.02 15.47
N GLY A 137 29.26 -0.94 15.80
CA GLY A 137 29.08 -0.30 17.11
C GLY A 137 29.38 -1.27 18.25
N LYS A 138 28.36 -1.56 19.08
CA LYS A 138 28.48 -2.52 20.20
C LYS A 138 28.07 -3.95 19.86
N LEU A 139 27.53 -4.18 18.66
CA LEU A 139 27.06 -5.50 18.25
C LEU A 139 28.22 -6.31 17.64
N ASN A 140 28.49 -7.48 18.22
CA ASN A 140 29.26 -8.53 17.55
C ASN A 140 28.36 -9.17 16.47
N THR A 141 28.81 -9.20 15.23
CA THR A 141 28.01 -9.69 14.10
C THR A 141 28.02 -11.20 13.96
N ALA A 142 28.94 -11.90 14.62
CA ALA A 142 29.03 -13.35 14.53
C ALA A 142 27.71 -14.02 15.01
N GLY A 143 27.17 -14.90 14.18
CA GLY A 143 25.93 -15.62 14.46
C GLY A 143 24.64 -14.82 14.25
N THR A 144 24.72 -13.53 13.88
CA THR A 144 23.52 -12.72 13.60
C THR A 144 22.89 -13.10 12.26
N THR A 145 21.64 -12.75 12.08
CA THR A 145 21.02 -12.73 10.74
C THR A 145 21.30 -11.39 10.07
N ALA A 146 21.85 -11.40 8.87
CA ALA A 146 22.09 -10.21 8.06
C ALA A 146 21.07 -10.13 6.92
N VAL A 147 20.40 -8.99 6.81
CA VAL A 147 19.36 -8.73 5.81
C VAL A 147 19.76 -7.52 4.97
N PHE A 148 19.85 -7.69 3.68
CA PHE A 148 19.99 -6.59 2.74
C PHE A 148 18.60 -6.05 2.39
N GLU A 149 18.43 -4.74 2.45
CA GLU A 149 17.23 -4.05 1.98
C GLU A 149 17.62 -3.02 0.94
N ILE A 150 16.85 -2.99 -0.15
CA ILE A 150 16.96 -1.95 -1.18
C ILE A 150 15.59 -1.43 -1.58
N VAL A 151 15.51 -0.11 -1.78
CA VAL A 151 14.36 0.57 -2.37
C VAL A 151 14.85 1.28 -3.62
N MET A 152 14.27 0.91 -4.75
CA MET A 152 14.56 1.55 -6.04
C MET A 152 13.31 2.22 -6.59
N ASP A 153 13.51 3.12 -7.52
CA ASP A 153 12.41 3.70 -8.27
C ASP A 153 11.87 2.66 -9.25
N ASP A 154 10.60 2.34 -9.07
CA ASP A 154 9.74 1.34 -9.64
C ASP A 154 10.12 -0.12 -9.33
N TYR A 155 10.82 -0.79 -10.20
CA TYR A 155 10.97 -2.25 -10.16
C TYR A 155 12.40 -2.65 -9.89
N SER A 156 12.60 -3.68 -9.07
CA SER A 156 13.92 -4.26 -8.89
C SER A 156 13.94 -5.76 -8.67
N GLU A 157 14.98 -6.41 -9.17
CA GLU A 157 15.36 -7.79 -8.86
C GLU A 157 16.66 -7.80 -8.09
N VAL A 158 16.76 -8.66 -7.07
CA VAL A 158 17.98 -8.80 -6.26
C VAL A 158 18.58 -10.17 -6.47
N TRP A 159 19.87 -10.20 -6.74
CA TRP A 159 20.67 -11.39 -6.95
C TRP A 159 21.81 -11.43 -5.94
N VAL A 160 21.97 -12.52 -5.19
CA VAL A 160 23.05 -12.69 -4.22
C VAL A 160 23.94 -13.83 -4.66
N ASN A 161 25.22 -13.58 -4.83
CA ASN A 161 26.22 -14.53 -5.29
C ASN A 161 25.77 -15.31 -6.57
N GLY A 162 25.17 -14.57 -7.52
CA GLY A 162 24.70 -15.12 -8.79
C GLY A 162 23.35 -15.83 -8.75
N LYS A 163 22.70 -15.92 -7.60
CA LYS A 163 21.37 -16.51 -7.45
C LYS A 163 20.32 -15.44 -7.27
N GLN A 164 19.26 -15.46 -8.09
CA GLN A 164 18.10 -14.59 -7.89
C GLN A 164 17.39 -14.92 -6.57
N MET A 165 17.12 -13.89 -5.80
CA MET A 165 16.45 -14.03 -4.52
C MET A 165 14.95 -13.84 -4.73
N VAL A 166 14.21 -14.92 -4.51
CA VAL A 166 12.74 -14.96 -4.68
C VAL A 166 11.99 -14.90 -3.35
N GLU A 167 12.65 -15.29 -2.27
CA GLU A 167 12.09 -15.21 -0.91
C GLU A 167 12.53 -13.92 -0.24
N ARG A 168 11.58 -13.28 0.43
CA ARG A 168 11.79 -12.06 1.19
C ARG A 168 11.16 -12.19 2.56
N HIS A 169 11.81 -11.62 3.54
CA HIS A 169 11.36 -11.72 4.92
C HIS A 169 10.39 -10.59 5.28
N PHE A 170 9.68 -10.75 6.38
CA PHE A 170 8.62 -9.86 6.84
C PHE A 170 7.40 -9.80 5.91
N GLY A 171 6.90 -10.96 5.54
CA GLY A 171 5.67 -11.09 4.76
C GLY A 171 5.80 -10.80 3.27
N LEU A 172 6.94 -10.25 2.82
CA LEU A 172 7.17 -10.00 1.40
C LEU A 172 7.87 -11.19 0.76
N ILE A 173 7.09 -12.16 0.31
CA ILE A 173 7.58 -13.28 -0.48
C ILE A 173 7.08 -13.09 -1.90
N GLY A 174 8.01 -12.94 -2.84
CA GLY A 174 7.68 -12.79 -4.24
C GLY A 174 8.34 -13.88 -5.07
N GLU A 175 7.63 -14.39 -6.04
CA GLU A 175 8.27 -15.05 -7.17
C GLU A 175 8.90 -13.95 -8.04
N GLY A 176 10.23 -13.86 -7.99
CA GLY A 176 10.98 -12.90 -8.79
C GLY A 176 11.09 -11.51 -8.16
N ALA A 177 10.80 -10.52 -8.94
CA ALA A 177 11.00 -9.14 -8.62
C ALA A 177 9.92 -8.52 -7.74
N ILE A 178 10.27 -7.54 -6.95
CA ILE A 178 9.31 -6.60 -6.42
C ILE A 178 9.24 -5.39 -7.32
N SER A 179 8.05 -5.02 -7.63
CA SER A 179 7.75 -3.81 -8.33
C SER A 179 6.90 -2.91 -7.44
N GLY A 180 7.03 -1.65 -7.65
CA GLY A 180 6.28 -0.63 -6.95
C GLY A 180 7.18 0.48 -6.48
N TYR A 181 6.71 1.69 -6.66
CA TYR A 181 7.33 2.90 -6.16
C TYR A 181 7.51 2.79 -4.63
N ASN A 182 8.72 2.98 -4.15
CA ASN A 182 9.09 2.83 -2.74
C ASN A 182 8.94 1.41 -2.12
N ALA A 183 8.73 0.37 -2.92
CA ALA A 183 8.67 -0.98 -2.38
C ALA A 183 10.01 -1.43 -1.80
N ARG A 184 9.97 -1.99 -0.58
CA ARG A 184 11.15 -2.46 0.13
C ARG A 184 11.50 -3.88 -0.32
N ASN A 185 12.66 -4.05 -0.96
CA ASN A 185 13.21 -5.35 -1.30
C ASN A 185 14.11 -5.84 -0.17
N ARG A 186 13.65 -6.79 0.62
CA ARG A 186 14.39 -7.33 1.76
C ARG A 186 14.81 -8.77 1.48
N VAL A 187 16.10 -9.03 1.59
CA VAL A 187 16.71 -10.31 1.27
C VAL A 187 17.62 -10.75 2.40
N VAL A 188 17.43 -11.96 2.94
CA VAL A 188 18.37 -12.52 3.90
C VAL A 188 19.65 -12.93 3.18
N LEU A 189 20.74 -12.33 3.58
CA LEU A 189 22.07 -12.70 3.11
C LEU A 189 22.56 -13.98 3.79
N THR A 190 22.39 -14.02 5.11
CA THR A 190 22.76 -15.18 5.94
C THR A 190 21.99 -15.16 7.25
N ASN A 191 21.66 -16.36 7.78
CA ASN A 191 21.06 -16.51 9.11
C ASN A 191 22.12 -16.73 10.21
N HIS A 192 23.38 -16.88 9.84
CA HIS A 192 24.50 -17.10 10.75
C HIS A 192 25.74 -16.39 10.21
N ALA A 193 25.73 -15.06 10.32
CA ALA A 193 26.80 -14.21 9.81
C ALA A 193 28.17 -14.64 10.39
N LYS A 194 29.15 -14.68 9.52
CA LYS A 194 30.55 -14.91 9.89
C LYS A 194 31.36 -13.69 9.54
N PRO A 195 32.09 -13.08 10.48
CA PRO A 195 33.02 -12.00 10.16
C PRO A 195 33.97 -12.43 9.04
N GLY A 196 34.16 -11.55 8.05
CA GLY A 196 34.92 -11.84 6.84
C GLY A 196 34.13 -12.55 5.73
N GLU A 197 32.87 -12.95 5.97
CA GLU A 197 32.00 -13.51 4.91
C GLU A 197 31.66 -12.43 3.88
N LYS A 198 31.75 -12.80 2.59
CA LYS A 198 31.57 -11.88 1.48
C LYS A 198 30.32 -12.18 0.68
N PHE A 199 29.64 -11.12 0.28
CA PHE A 199 28.48 -11.20 -0.61
C PHE A 199 28.68 -10.28 -1.81
N SER A 200 28.38 -10.80 -2.99
CA SER A 200 28.23 -10.00 -4.20
C SER A 200 26.75 -9.89 -4.52
N ILE A 201 26.20 -8.70 -4.47
CA ILE A 201 24.78 -8.42 -4.64
C ILE A 201 24.62 -7.61 -5.91
N ALA A 202 23.87 -8.15 -6.88
CA ALA A 202 23.49 -7.43 -8.08
C ALA A 202 21.99 -7.10 -8.01
N ILE A 203 21.64 -5.92 -8.47
CA ILE A 203 20.28 -5.41 -8.48
C ILE A 203 19.96 -4.92 -9.88
N LEU A 204 18.97 -5.53 -10.54
CA LEU A 204 18.40 -5.00 -11.77
C LEU A 204 17.29 -4.02 -11.39
N GLY A 205 17.46 -2.78 -11.80
CA GLY A 205 16.40 -1.78 -11.75
C GLY A 205 15.75 -1.60 -13.11
N ILE A 206 14.43 -1.50 -13.14
CA ILE A 206 13.66 -1.25 -14.35
C ILE A 206 12.67 -0.14 -14.03
N ASN A 207 12.70 0.92 -14.85
CA ASN A 207 11.69 1.96 -14.82
C ASN A 207 11.21 2.23 -16.25
N GLY A 208 9.91 2.16 -16.45
CA GLY A 208 9.32 2.33 -17.75
C GLY A 208 7.95 2.95 -17.65
N THR A 209 7.73 3.94 -18.48
CA THR A 209 6.41 4.54 -18.54
C THR A 209 5.44 3.65 -19.28
N LEU A 210 4.28 3.58 -18.72
CA LEU A 210 3.10 3.07 -19.40
C LEU A 210 2.38 4.16 -20.21
N GLY A 211 2.94 5.35 -20.38
CA GLY A 211 2.16 6.35 -21.06
C GLY A 211 2.80 7.63 -21.57
N MET A 212 3.86 8.15 -21.00
CA MET A 212 4.42 9.43 -21.48
C MET A 212 5.87 9.65 -21.02
N ILE A 213 6.59 10.40 -21.80
CA ILE A 213 7.97 10.83 -21.64
C ILE A 213 8.02 12.01 -20.64
N PRO A 214 9.09 12.26 -19.89
CA PRO A 214 10.40 11.60 -19.91
C PRO A 214 11.10 11.51 -18.56
N ASP A 215 10.61 10.86 -17.55
CA ASP A 215 11.31 10.81 -16.27
C ASP A 215 11.49 9.39 -15.70
N ASN A 216 11.61 8.41 -16.61
CA ASN A 216 11.80 7.01 -16.24
C ASN A 216 13.29 6.70 -15.98
N TYR A 217 13.88 7.49 -15.12
CA TYR A 217 15.21 7.25 -14.62
C TYR A 217 15.14 6.30 -13.42
N ILE A 218 16.27 5.67 -13.12
CA ILE A 218 16.43 4.76 -12.00
C ILE A 218 17.44 5.34 -11.04
N TRP A 219 17.14 5.28 -9.76
CA TRP A 219 18.08 5.60 -8.67
C TRP A 219 17.76 4.78 -7.43
N VAL A 220 18.73 4.65 -6.53
CA VAL A 220 18.58 3.96 -5.26
C VAL A 220 18.09 4.93 -4.20
N ARG A 221 16.90 4.68 -3.65
CA ARG A 221 16.29 5.50 -2.59
C ARG A 221 16.74 5.09 -1.19
N ASN A 222 16.89 3.79 -0.99
CA ASN A 222 17.39 3.20 0.25
C ASN A 222 18.24 1.98 -0.04
N ALA A 223 19.34 1.79 0.71
CA ALA A 223 20.15 0.59 0.66
C ALA A 223 20.81 0.39 2.03
N VAL A 224 20.41 -0.65 2.76
CA VAL A 224 20.92 -0.93 4.10
C VAL A 224 21.22 -2.41 4.27
N VAL A 225 22.09 -2.73 5.24
CA VAL A 225 22.19 -4.08 5.79
C VAL A 225 21.85 -4.02 7.26
N ASP A 226 20.78 -4.73 7.60
CA ASP A 226 20.26 -4.87 8.96
C ASP A 226 20.84 -6.12 9.62
N PHE A 227 21.21 -6.02 10.90
CA PHE A 227 21.73 -7.15 11.69
C PHE A 227 20.82 -7.46 12.87
N TYR A 228 20.38 -8.73 12.95
CA TYR A 228 19.48 -9.23 13.98
C TYR A 228 20.17 -10.28 14.83
N LYS A 229 20.35 -10.02 16.15
CA LYS A 229 21.06 -10.90 17.07
C LYS A 229 20.37 -12.23 17.31
N ASP A 230 19.05 -12.19 17.44
CA ASP A 230 18.25 -13.37 17.81
C ASP A 230 17.62 -14.07 16.60
N GLY A 231 18.09 -13.71 15.40
CA GLY A 231 17.54 -14.19 14.14
C GLY A 231 16.25 -13.48 13.73
N LEU A 232 15.80 -13.77 12.52
CA LEU A 232 14.48 -13.37 12.08
C LEU A 232 13.49 -14.45 12.49
N PRO A 233 12.29 -14.10 12.94
CA PRO A 233 11.26 -15.10 13.16
C PRO A 233 10.97 -15.79 11.82
N ILE A 234 11.19 -17.11 11.79
CA ILE A 234 10.86 -17.95 10.65
C ILE A 234 9.35 -18.11 10.63
N ASN A 235 8.69 -17.46 9.67
CA ASN A 235 7.24 -17.48 9.53
C ASN A 235 6.49 -16.88 10.72
N PRO A 236 6.48 -15.54 10.83
CA PRO A 236 5.92 -14.88 11.98
C PRO A 236 4.39 -14.76 11.90
N LEU A 237 3.70 -15.81 12.28
CA LEU A 237 2.39 -15.62 12.86
C LEU A 237 2.62 -15.13 14.29
N TRP A 238 2.68 -13.82 14.47
CA TRP A 238 2.71 -13.25 15.81
C TRP A 238 1.35 -13.46 16.46
N LYS A 239 1.31 -14.43 17.36
CA LYS A 239 0.09 -14.83 18.05
C LYS A 239 -0.23 -13.86 19.18
N ASN A 240 -1.51 -13.54 19.32
CA ASN A 240 -2.03 -12.75 20.42
C ASN A 240 -1.38 -11.35 20.55
N ILE A 241 -1.25 -10.67 19.41
CA ILE A 241 -0.69 -9.31 19.29
C ILE A 241 -1.82 -8.28 19.32
N GLY A 242 -2.31 -7.98 20.50
CA GLY A 242 -3.37 -6.98 20.67
C GLY A 242 -4.23 -7.27 21.88
N LYS A 243 -5.31 -6.49 22.01
CA LYS A 243 -6.27 -6.61 23.12
C LYS A 243 -7.69 -6.46 22.62
N ILE A 244 -8.60 -7.23 23.19
CA ILE A 244 -10.03 -7.10 23.01
C ILE A 244 -10.61 -6.47 24.27
N TYR A 245 -11.22 -5.30 24.13
CA TYR A 245 -11.90 -4.61 25.23
C TYR A 245 -13.38 -4.86 25.12
N LYS A 246 -13.94 -5.64 26.04
CA LYS A 246 -15.37 -5.85 26.18
C LYS A 246 -15.98 -4.69 26.96
N ILE A 247 -16.96 -4.03 26.35
CA ILE A 247 -17.71 -2.92 26.96
C ILE A 247 -19.13 -3.40 27.30
N ASP A 248 -19.67 -4.28 26.47
CA ASP A 248 -20.99 -4.87 26.66
C ASP A 248 -20.94 -6.40 26.58
N GLU A 249 -21.75 -7.09 27.37
CA GLU A 249 -21.79 -8.55 27.42
C GLU A 249 -22.20 -9.20 26.10
N SER A 250 -22.96 -8.51 25.26
CA SER A 250 -23.35 -9.00 23.94
C SER A 250 -22.15 -9.21 22.99
N LEU A 251 -21.00 -8.60 23.28
CA LEU A 251 -19.77 -8.86 22.53
C LEU A 251 -19.39 -10.36 22.54
N ASN A 252 -19.73 -11.11 23.60
CA ASN A 252 -19.43 -12.54 23.69
C ASN A 252 -20.11 -13.38 22.60
N HIS A 253 -21.22 -12.90 22.02
CA HIS A 253 -21.86 -13.54 20.87
C HIS A 253 -21.09 -13.29 19.58
N ILE A 254 -20.30 -12.21 19.53
CA ILE A 254 -19.54 -11.76 18.35
C ILE A 254 -18.11 -12.31 18.41
N ILE A 255 -17.46 -12.19 19.57
CA ILE A 255 -16.09 -12.64 19.80
C ILE A 255 -16.09 -13.57 21.00
N SER A 256 -15.69 -14.83 20.79
CA SER A 256 -15.58 -15.82 21.87
C SER A 256 -14.49 -15.45 22.86
N GLU A 257 -14.66 -15.83 24.11
CA GLU A 257 -13.62 -15.73 25.12
C GLU A 257 -12.37 -16.52 24.68
N GLY A 258 -11.19 -15.95 24.90
CA GLY A 258 -9.91 -16.56 24.50
C GLY A 258 -9.57 -16.38 23.02
N THR A 259 -10.39 -15.69 22.22
CA THR A 259 -10.03 -15.32 20.85
C THR A 259 -8.78 -14.44 20.83
N THR A 260 -7.86 -14.74 19.93
CA THR A 260 -6.60 -13.99 19.75
C THR A 260 -6.62 -13.14 18.49
N ILE A 261 -5.83 -12.08 18.53
CA ILE A 261 -5.54 -11.25 17.35
C ILE A 261 -4.15 -11.67 16.87
N ASP A 262 -4.04 -12.07 15.63
CA ASP A 262 -2.77 -12.51 15.06
C ASP A 262 -2.30 -11.48 14.01
N LYS A 263 -1.04 -11.07 14.10
CA LYS A 263 -0.36 -10.34 13.04
C LYS A 263 0.17 -11.37 12.04
N ILE A 264 -0.14 -11.23 10.77
CA ILE A 264 0.12 -12.24 9.74
C ILE A 264 1.13 -11.81 8.69
N ALA A 265 1.35 -10.51 8.56
CA ALA A 265 2.39 -9.95 7.69
C ALA A 265 2.74 -8.53 8.12
N ASP A 266 3.92 -8.06 7.74
CA ASP A 266 4.36 -6.67 7.91
C ASP A 266 5.40 -6.26 6.85
N GLY A 267 5.98 -5.06 7.05
CA GLY A 267 7.01 -4.53 6.14
C GLY A 267 6.46 -3.75 4.97
N PHE A 268 5.18 -3.40 4.98
CA PHE A 268 4.55 -2.54 3.99
C PHE A 268 4.79 -1.06 4.29
N SER A 269 4.49 -0.19 3.33
CA SER A 269 4.58 1.26 3.53
C SER A 269 3.33 1.82 4.19
N PHE A 270 2.16 1.44 3.68
CA PHE A 270 0.85 1.74 4.25
C PHE A 270 -0.18 0.77 3.65
N THR A 271 -0.89 0.03 4.49
CA THR A 271 -1.81 -1.01 4.01
C THR A 271 -3.25 -0.54 4.05
N GLU A 272 -3.98 -0.79 2.95
CA GLU A 272 -5.34 -0.34 2.74
C GLU A 272 -6.18 -1.30 1.89
N GLY A 273 -7.47 -1.00 1.76
CA GLY A 273 -8.42 -1.59 0.82
C GLY A 273 -8.43 -3.11 0.74
N PRO A 274 -8.48 -3.84 1.86
CA PRO A 274 -8.43 -5.28 1.81
C PRO A 274 -9.73 -5.86 1.22
N VAL A 275 -9.59 -6.92 0.41
CA VAL A 275 -10.72 -7.68 -0.12
C VAL A 275 -10.37 -9.16 -0.24
N TRP A 276 -11.30 -10.04 0.16
CA TRP A 276 -11.16 -11.47 0.00
C TRP A 276 -11.57 -11.89 -1.41
N HIS A 277 -10.69 -12.63 -2.10
CA HIS A 277 -10.95 -13.17 -3.44
C HIS A 277 -11.59 -14.55 -3.36
N PRO A 278 -12.57 -14.91 -4.24
CA PRO A 278 -13.22 -16.22 -4.24
C PRO A 278 -12.25 -17.40 -4.42
N ASP A 279 -11.07 -17.18 -4.98
CA ASP A 279 -10.02 -18.21 -5.10
C ASP A 279 -9.27 -18.48 -3.78
N GLY A 280 -9.70 -17.92 -2.65
CA GLY A 280 -9.19 -18.26 -1.31
C GLY A 280 -7.93 -17.49 -0.88
N TYR A 281 -7.78 -16.24 -1.29
CA TYR A 281 -6.71 -15.35 -0.86
C TYR A 281 -7.21 -13.92 -0.58
N LEU A 282 -6.43 -13.17 0.19
CA LEU A 282 -6.71 -11.75 0.44
C LEU A 282 -5.88 -10.89 -0.52
N LEU A 283 -6.52 -9.90 -1.13
CA LEU A 283 -5.83 -8.78 -1.79
C LEU A 283 -5.89 -7.55 -0.88
N PHE A 284 -4.87 -6.72 -0.91
CA PHE A 284 -4.85 -5.43 -0.23
C PHE A 284 -3.91 -4.47 -0.93
N SER A 285 -4.24 -3.19 -0.85
CA SER A 285 -3.46 -2.11 -1.44
C SER A 285 -2.33 -1.66 -0.52
N ASP A 286 -1.24 -1.20 -1.11
CA ASP A 286 -0.27 -0.31 -0.48
C ASP A 286 -0.21 0.97 -1.34
N PRO A 287 -1.04 1.97 -1.01
CA PRO A 287 -1.13 3.21 -1.78
C PRO A 287 0.20 3.93 -1.94
N ASN A 288 1.05 3.88 -0.91
CA ASN A 288 2.34 4.57 -0.93
C ASN A 288 3.34 3.93 -1.91
N THR A 289 3.27 2.61 -2.09
CA THR A 289 4.16 1.86 -3.00
C THR A 289 3.52 1.61 -4.37
N ASN A 290 2.31 2.14 -4.60
CA ASN A 290 1.56 1.97 -5.85
C ASN A 290 1.39 0.49 -6.24
N SER A 291 1.07 -0.35 -5.25
CA SER A 291 1.02 -1.81 -5.40
C SER A 291 -0.22 -2.43 -4.76
N ILE A 292 -0.67 -3.55 -5.32
CA ILE A 292 -1.60 -4.47 -4.67
C ILE A 292 -0.82 -5.73 -4.33
N TYR A 293 -0.98 -6.20 -3.10
CA TYR A 293 -0.40 -7.45 -2.61
C TYR A 293 -1.46 -8.53 -2.47
N ARG A 294 -1.01 -9.78 -2.54
CA ARG A 294 -1.82 -10.98 -2.31
C ARG A 294 -1.25 -11.75 -1.12
N TYR A 295 -2.04 -11.92 -0.08
CA TYR A 295 -1.76 -12.81 1.03
C TYR A 295 -2.47 -14.15 0.82
N ASN A 296 -1.71 -15.24 0.87
CA ASN A 296 -2.22 -16.61 0.79
C ASN A 296 -2.24 -17.23 2.20
N PRO A 297 -3.41 -17.52 2.78
CA PRO A 297 -3.52 -18.07 4.14
C PRO A 297 -3.05 -19.52 4.27
N VAL A 298 -2.95 -20.26 3.17
CA VAL A 298 -2.52 -21.67 3.19
C VAL A 298 -1.03 -21.79 3.57
N ASN A 299 -0.21 -20.90 3.05
CA ASN A 299 1.24 -20.91 3.27
C ASN A 299 1.77 -19.65 3.95
N ASN A 300 0.88 -18.72 4.32
CA ASN A 300 1.17 -17.41 4.91
C ASN A 300 2.11 -16.53 4.06
N ASN A 301 2.09 -16.70 2.74
CA ASN A 301 2.93 -15.94 1.84
C ASN A 301 2.23 -14.67 1.37
N VAL A 302 3.03 -13.61 1.23
CA VAL A 302 2.60 -12.39 0.55
C VAL A 302 3.42 -12.20 -0.73
N THR A 303 2.71 -11.92 -1.82
CA THR A 303 3.32 -11.65 -3.12
C THR A 303 2.77 -10.36 -3.69
N VAL A 304 3.53 -9.69 -4.57
CA VAL A 304 2.98 -8.61 -5.38
C VAL A 304 1.97 -9.20 -6.36
N TYR A 305 0.75 -8.70 -6.32
CA TYR A 305 -0.31 -9.05 -7.26
C TYR A 305 -0.31 -8.12 -8.46
N MET A 306 -0.19 -6.81 -8.21
CA MET A 306 -0.17 -5.78 -9.24
C MET A 306 0.72 -4.61 -8.83
N SER A 307 1.58 -4.17 -9.74
CA SER A 307 2.29 -2.89 -9.65
C SER A 307 1.59 -1.81 -10.47
N HIS A 308 1.92 -0.54 -10.22
CA HIS A 308 1.25 0.61 -10.86
C HIS A 308 -0.28 0.53 -10.68
N SER A 309 -0.69 0.12 -9.49
CA SER A 309 -2.08 -0.22 -9.18
C SER A 309 -3.03 0.98 -9.24
N GLY A 310 -2.51 2.18 -8.94
CA GLY A 310 -3.32 3.40 -8.85
C GLY A 310 -2.81 4.56 -9.66
N TYR A 311 -1.53 4.60 -10.04
CA TYR A 311 -0.96 5.72 -10.79
C TYR A 311 0.00 5.26 -11.88
N THR A 312 -0.13 5.87 -13.04
CA THR A 312 0.64 5.58 -14.25
C THR A 312 1.32 6.82 -14.84
N GLY A 313 1.26 7.95 -14.12
CA GLY A 313 1.90 9.21 -14.54
C GLY A 313 3.38 9.27 -14.15
N THR A 314 4.07 10.27 -14.69
CA THR A 314 5.53 10.46 -14.52
C THR A 314 5.91 11.32 -13.32
N ASP A 315 4.96 12.09 -12.78
CA ASP A 315 5.12 12.95 -11.60
C ASP A 315 4.76 12.23 -10.29
N ILE A 316 4.95 10.92 -10.24
CA ILE A 316 4.60 10.07 -9.08
C ILE A 316 5.30 10.53 -7.78
N GLY A 317 6.48 11.13 -7.90
CA GLY A 317 7.23 11.68 -6.77
C GLY A 317 6.52 12.79 -6.00
N ASP A 318 5.55 13.45 -6.61
CA ASP A 318 4.75 14.48 -5.97
C ASP A 318 3.67 13.90 -5.04
N TYR A 319 3.35 12.61 -5.20
CA TYR A 319 2.25 11.95 -4.50
C TYR A 319 2.73 11.20 -3.26
N GLY A 320 2.03 11.37 -2.13
CA GLY A 320 2.24 10.55 -0.94
C GLY A 320 1.59 9.16 -1.09
N GLN A 321 0.42 9.11 -1.71
CA GLN A 321 -0.39 7.91 -1.91
C GLN A 321 -0.84 7.77 -3.38
N PRO A 322 0.09 7.48 -4.31
CA PRO A 322 -0.26 7.41 -5.73
C PRO A 322 -1.05 6.15 -6.11
N GLY A 323 -0.97 5.10 -5.31
CA GLY A 323 -1.48 3.77 -5.61
C GLY A 323 -2.99 3.62 -5.62
N SER A 324 -3.43 2.36 -5.69
CA SER A 324 -4.81 1.99 -5.39
C SER A 324 -5.11 2.17 -3.91
N ASN A 325 -6.40 2.37 -3.56
CA ASN A 325 -6.87 2.33 -2.19
C ASN A 325 -7.95 1.25 -2.05
N GLY A 326 -9.22 1.56 -2.11
CA GLY A 326 -10.31 0.61 -1.98
C GLY A 326 -10.33 -0.46 -3.06
N LEU A 327 -10.59 -1.70 -2.67
CA LEU A 327 -10.75 -2.85 -3.55
C LEU A 327 -12.09 -3.54 -3.29
N THR A 328 -12.72 -4.03 -4.36
CA THR A 328 -13.87 -4.94 -4.25
C THR A 328 -13.84 -5.97 -5.37
N ILE A 329 -14.60 -7.06 -5.21
CA ILE A 329 -14.71 -8.13 -6.21
C ILE A 329 -16.15 -8.18 -6.69
N ASP A 330 -16.33 -8.23 -8.01
CA ASP A 330 -17.67 -8.38 -8.59
C ASP A 330 -18.17 -9.85 -8.63
N LYS A 331 -19.42 -10.03 -9.02
CA LYS A 331 -20.06 -11.37 -9.07
C LYS A 331 -19.37 -12.34 -10.02
N GLU A 332 -18.64 -11.85 -11.00
CA GLU A 332 -17.85 -12.66 -11.93
C GLU A 332 -16.44 -12.94 -11.41
N GLY A 333 -16.12 -12.49 -10.19
CA GLY A 333 -14.80 -12.66 -9.57
C GLY A 333 -13.74 -11.73 -10.14
N ARG A 334 -14.12 -10.56 -10.69
CA ARG A 334 -13.19 -9.57 -11.23
C ARG A 334 -12.89 -8.50 -10.20
N LEU A 335 -11.63 -8.10 -10.13
CA LEU A 335 -11.19 -7.06 -9.23
C LEU A 335 -11.61 -5.68 -9.73
N ILE A 336 -12.21 -4.89 -8.84
CA ILE A 336 -12.52 -3.47 -9.04
C ILE A 336 -11.63 -2.66 -8.10
N ILE A 337 -11.05 -1.58 -8.60
CA ILE A 337 -10.00 -0.81 -7.94
C ILE A 337 -10.33 0.67 -7.95
N ASP A 338 -10.28 1.31 -6.80
CA ASP A 338 -10.20 2.75 -6.67
C ASP A 338 -8.74 3.20 -6.86
N GLN A 339 -8.47 3.90 -7.95
CA GLN A 339 -7.15 4.42 -8.30
C GLN A 339 -6.99 5.87 -7.84
N HIS A 340 -6.33 6.09 -6.70
CA HIS A 340 -6.11 7.44 -6.16
C HIS A 340 -5.43 8.36 -7.18
N GLY A 341 -4.23 8.00 -7.62
CA GLY A 341 -3.42 8.85 -8.48
C GLY A 341 -4.02 9.06 -9.88
N ASN A 342 -4.60 8.02 -10.48
CA ASN A 342 -5.29 8.13 -11.78
C ASN A 342 -6.69 8.76 -11.64
N ARG A 343 -7.23 8.91 -10.42
CA ARG A 343 -8.50 9.58 -10.12
C ARG A 343 -9.69 8.92 -10.83
N ARG A 344 -9.79 7.59 -10.71
CA ARG A 344 -10.80 6.79 -11.42
C ARG A 344 -11.09 5.46 -10.73
N VAL A 345 -12.24 4.87 -11.07
CA VAL A 345 -12.61 3.50 -10.70
C VAL A 345 -12.44 2.60 -11.92
N VAL A 346 -11.74 1.49 -11.76
CA VAL A 346 -11.46 0.56 -12.87
C VAL A 346 -11.81 -0.87 -12.49
N ARG A 347 -12.02 -1.72 -13.49
CA ARG A 347 -12.20 -3.16 -13.35
C ARG A 347 -11.15 -3.91 -14.15
N ILE A 348 -10.56 -4.91 -13.52
CA ILE A 348 -9.61 -5.81 -14.17
C ILE A 348 -10.38 -6.92 -14.87
N GLU A 349 -10.28 -6.98 -16.17
CA GLU A 349 -10.96 -8.01 -16.95
C GLU A 349 -10.18 -9.34 -16.92
N LYS A 350 -10.89 -10.48 -16.96
CA LYS A 350 -10.24 -11.81 -17.04
C LYS A 350 -9.37 -11.97 -18.29
N LYS A 351 -9.71 -11.26 -19.35
CA LYS A 351 -8.94 -11.17 -20.58
C LYS A 351 -9.13 -9.78 -21.17
N GLY A 352 -8.04 -9.19 -21.70
CA GLY A 352 -8.11 -7.89 -22.33
C GLY A 352 -7.66 -6.73 -21.45
N PRO A 353 -7.91 -5.49 -21.88
CA PRO A 353 -7.50 -4.29 -21.16
C PRO A 353 -8.35 -4.05 -19.90
N ILE A 354 -7.84 -3.18 -19.03
CA ILE A 354 -8.58 -2.65 -17.89
C ILE A 354 -9.78 -1.84 -18.42
N THR A 355 -10.96 -2.06 -17.83
CA THR A 355 -12.16 -1.27 -18.10
C THR A 355 -12.26 -0.11 -17.11
N ILE A 356 -12.34 1.12 -17.62
CA ILE A 356 -12.66 2.29 -16.79
C ILE A 356 -14.16 2.29 -16.55
N LEU A 357 -14.56 2.18 -15.28
CA LEU A 357 -15.97 2.21 -14.86
C LEU A 357 -16.45 3.65 -14.65
N ALA A 358 -15.59 4.50 -14.06
CA ALA A 358 -15.86 5.91 -13.86
C ALA A 358 -14.54 6.70 -13.73
N ASP A 359 -14.43 7.86 -14.37
CA ASP A 359 -13.29 8.78 -14.26
C ASP A 359 -13.71 10.25 -14.12
N LYS A 360 -15.00 10.53 -14.33
CA LYS A 360 -15.57 11.89 -14.33
C LYS A 360 -17.03 11.91 -13.93
N ILE A 361 -17.45 13.05 -13.42
CA ILE A 361 -18.86 13.43 -13.30
C ILE A 361 -19.04 14.86 -13.82
N ASP A 362 -20.06 15.09 -14.67
CA ASP A 362 -20.33 16.40 -15.30
C ASP A 362 -19.10 17.03 -15.98
N GLY A 363 -18.26 16.19 -16.59
CA GLY A 363 -17.03 16.59 -17.28
C GLY A 363 -15.82 16.87 -16.37
N LYS A 364 -15.99 16.86 -15.05
CA LYS A 364 -14.93 17.05 -14.05
C LYS A 364 -14.39 15.71 -13.53
N ARG A 365 -13.09 15.62 -13.34
CA ARG A 365 -12.44 14.44 -12.76
C ARG A 365 -12.77 14.32 -11.28
N PHE A 366 -12.83 13.09 -10.78
CA PHE A 366 -12.91 12.81 -9.34
C PHE A 366 -11.71 13.39 -8.59
N ASN A 367 -11.84 13.52 -7.28
CA ASN A 367 -10.73 13.92 -6.42
C ASN A 367 -9.70 12.78 -6.34
N SER A 368 -10.01 11.74 -5.60
CA SER A 368 -9.23 10.48 -5.52
C SER A 368 -10.11 9.38 -4.93
N PRO A 369 -10.80 8.56 -5.75
CA PRO A 369 -11.64 7.48 -5.27
C PRO A 369 -10.95 6.65 -4.20
N ASN A 370 -11.58 6.50 -3.02
CA ASN A 370 -10.93 6.04 -1.79
C ASN A 370 -11.40 4.66 -1.34
N ASP A 371 -12.64 4.50 -0.88
CA ASP A 371 -13.19 3.20 -0.47
C ASP A 371 -14.40 2.83 -1.33
N ILE A 372 -14.66 1.51 -1.47
CA ILE A 372 -15.58 1.00 -2.47
C ILE A 372 -16.36 -0.22 -1.95
N VAL A 373 -17.65 -0.28 -2.28
CA VAL A 373 -18.49 -1.46 -2.03
C VAL A 373 -19.39 -1.74 -3.22
N GLN A 374 -19.63 -3.01 -3.50
CA GLN A 374 -20.63 -3.46 -4.45
C GLN A 374 -21.90 -3.92 -3.72
N LYS A 375 -23.05 -3.46 -4.21
CA LYS A 375 -24.37 -3.89 -3.80
C LYS A 375 -24.77 -5.21 -4.48
N SER A 376 -25.68 -5.98 -3.90
CA SER A 376 -26.14 -7.26 -4.44
C SER A 376 -26.75 -7.19 -5.86
N ASP A 377 -27.22 -6.03 -6.30
CA ASP A 377 -27.71 -5.80 -7.67
C ASP A 377 -26.58 -5.48 -8.69
N GLY A 378 -25.32 -5.45 -8.25
CA GLY A 378 -24.17 -5.12 -9.07
C GLY A 378 -23.81 -3.63 -9.11
N SER A 379 -24.63 -2.76 -8.51
CA SER A 379 -24.31 -1.34 -8.36
C SER A 379 -23.08 -1.15 -7.47
N ILE A 380 -22.24 -0.20 -7.80
CA ILE A 380 -20.98 0.08 -7.11
C ILE A 380 -21.07 1.46 -6.46
N TYR A 381 -20.70 1.55 -5.19
CA TYR A 381 -20.61 2.82 -4.47
C TYR A 381 -19.17 3.07 -4.05
N PHE A 382 -18.71 4.31 -4.17
CA PHE A 382 -17.38 4.71 -3.76
C PHE A 382 -17.37 6.12 -3.16
N THR A 383 -16.39 6.36 -2.31
CA THR A 383 -16.11 7.68 -1.71
C THR A 383 -15.00 8.37 -2.46
N ASP A 384 -15.05 9.72 -2.53
CA ASP A 384 -14.11 10.51 -3.32
C ASP A 384 -13.56 11.73 -2.55
N PRO A 385 -12.91 11.54 -1.41
CA PRO A 385 -12.16 12.61 -0.76
C PRO A 385 -10.84 12.86 -1.51
N PRO A 386 -10.16 14.01 -1.31
CA PRO A 386 -8.92 14.32 -2.02
C PRO A 386 -7.65 13.75 -1.36
N TYR A 387 -7.72 12.64 -0.62
CA TYR A 387 -6.59 12.10 0.15
C TYR A 387 -5.44 11.58 -0.73
N GLY A 388 -5.73 11.14 -1.95
CA GLY A 388 -4.74 10.71 -2.92
C GLY A 388 -4.11 11.86 -3.73
N LEU A 389 -4.56 13.10 -3.58
CA LEU A 389 -3.95 14.25 -4.23
C LEU A 389 -2.73 14.76 -3.46
N PRO A 390 -1.66 15.29 -4.13
CA PRO A 390 -0.44 15.74 -3.47
C PRO A 390 -0.62 16.76 -2.34
N LYS A 391 -1.59 17.66 -2.48
CA LYS A 391 -1.91 18.71 -1.49
C LYS A 391 -3.30 18.57 -0.87
N PHE A 392 -3.87 17.37 -0.93
CA PHE A 392 -5.18 17.04 -0.37
C PHE A 392 -6.26 18.04 -0.81
N PHE A 393 -6.96 18.65 0.15
CA PHE A 393 -8.05 19.60 -0.08
C PHE A 393 -7.62 20.88 -0.81
N ASP A 394 -6.36 21.28 -0.68
CA ASP A 394 -5.78 22.50 -1.28
C ASP A 394 -5.06 22.23 -2.59
N ASP A 395 -5.20 21.01 -3.16
CA ASP A 395 -4.53 20.64 -4.38
C ASP A 395 -5.09 21.38 -5.59
N PRO A 396 -4.25 22.07 -6.39
CA PRO A 396 -4.71 22.81 -7.57
C PRO A 396 -5.24 21.91 -8.70
N LYS A 397 -4.93 20.61 -8.68
CA LYS A 397 -5.47 19.62 -9.63
C LYS A 397 -6.92 19.22 -9.30
N LYS A 398 -7.46 19.65 -8.15
CA LYS A 398 -8.83 19.38 -7.70
C LYS A 398 -9.84 20.11 -8.59
N GLU A 399 -10.77 19.37 -9.20
CA GLU A 399 -11.79 19.91 -10.12
C GLU A 399 -13.17 19.99 -9.46
N LEU A 400 -13.49 19.07 -8.54
CA LEU A 400 -14.70 19.10 -7.74
C LEU A 400 -14.48 19.98 -6.50
N ASP A 401 -15.44 20.81 -6.18
CA ASP A 401 -15.43 21.70 -4.99
C ASP A 401 -15.96 21.03 -3.72
N TYR A 402 -16.33 19.75 -3.81
CA TYR A 402 -16.84 18.90 -2.73
C TYR A 402 -16.12 17.54 -2.71
N SER A 403 -16.28 16.83 -1.60
CA SER A 403 -16.02 15.40 -1.51
C SER A 403 -17.35 14.65 -1.69
N GLY A 404 -17.40 13.64 -2.53
CA GLY A 404 -18.65 12.98 -2.88
C GLY A 404 -18.73 11.51 -2.45
N VAL A 405 -19.95 11.02 -2.31
CA VAL A 405 -20.28 9.58 -2.38
C VAL A 405 -20.97 9.38 -3.72
N PHE A 406 -20.48 8.43 -4.50
CA PHE A 406 -20.95 8.19 -5.86
C PHE A 406 -21.49 6.77 -6.02
N LEU A 407 -22.42 6.62 -6.97
CA LEU A 407 -23.01 5.37 -7.42
C LEU A 407 -22.68 5.17 -8.90
N ILE A 408 -22.11 4.02 -9.24
CA ILE A 408 -21.99 3.54 -10.62
C ILE A 408 -23.09 2.50 -10.83
N LYS A 409 -24.01 2.78 -11.74
CA LYS A 409 -25.12 1.90 -12.09
C LYS A 409 -25.46 2.04 -13.58
N ASP A 410 -25.63 0.91 -14.26
CA ASP A 410 -25.98 0.88 -15.70
C ASP A 410 -25.05 1.76 -16.57
N GLY A 411 -23.77 1.76 -16.28
CA GLY A 411 -22.73 2.55 -16.98
C GLY A 411 -22.81 4.07 -16.74
N LYS A 412 -23.58 4.51 -15.74
CA LYS A 412 -23.70 5.91 -15.36
C LYS A 412 -23.14 6.12 -13.96
N THR A 413 -22.49 7.27 -13.76
CA THR A 413 -22.06 7.73 -12.44
C THR A 413 -23.02 8.78 -11.93
N ILE A 414 -23.46 8.61 -10.68
CA ILE A 414 -24.46 9.46 -10.03
C ILE A 414 -23.88 9.92 -8.67
N LEU A 415 -23.94 11.22 -8.41
CA LEU A 415 -23.65 11.75 -7.08
C LEU A 415 -24.84 11.41 -6.16
N VAL A 416 -24.60 10.65 -5.09
CA VAL A 416 -25.65 10.24 -4.15
C VAL A 416 -25.58 10.95 -2.79
N SER A 417 -24.43 11.51 -2.43
CA SER A 417 -24.29 12.46 -1.32
C SER A 417 -23.05 13.34 -1.49
N LYS A 418 -23.14 14.57 -1.01
CA LYS A 418 -22.04 15.52 -0.80
C LYS A 418 -22.09 16.19 0.57
N ASP A 419 -22.81 15.55 1.50
CA ASP A 419 -23.07 16.11 2.85
C ASP A 419 -21.84 16.00 3.75
N LEU A 420 -20.86 15.18 3.36
CA LEU A 420 -19.68 14.85 4.15
C LEU A 420 -18.44 15.59 3.61
N GLY A 421 -17.70 16.22 4.51
CA GLY A 421 -16.47 16.93 4.13
C GLY A 421 -15.33 15.99 3.74
N GLY A 422 -15.22 14.84 4.42
CA GLY A 422 -14.21 13.80 4.19
C GLY A 422 -14.81 12.39 4.30
N PRO A 423 -15.71 11.97 3.34
CA PRO A 423 -16.22 10.59 3.34
C PRO A 423 -15.07 9.61 3.13
N ASN A 424 -15.05 8.55 3.95
CA ASN A 424 -14.00 7.52 3.90
C ASN A 424 -14.62 6.13 3.77
N GLY A 425 -14.55 5.27 4.79
CA GLY A 425 -15.10 3.92 4.75
C GLY A 425 -16.61 3.86 4.53
N LEU A 426 -17.07 2.82 3.85
CA LEU A 426 -18.48 2.65 3.53
C LEU A 426 -18.92 1.19 3.58
N ALA A 427 -20.20 0.96 3.94
CA ALA A 427 -20.77 -0.38 3.99
C ALA A 427 -22.31 -0.33 3.93
N PHE A 428 -22.93 -1.43 3.46
CA PHE A 428 -24.36 -1.65 3.56
C PHE A 428 -24.72 -2.42 4.84
N SER A 429 -25.97 -2.22 5.31
CA SER A 429 -26.59 -3.18 6.23
C SER A 429 -26.82 -4.53 5.51
N PRO A 430 -26.95 -5.67 6.23
CA PRO A 430 -27.11 -6.98 5.59
C PRO A 430 -28.35 -7.09 4.68
N ASP A 431 -29.38 -6.30 4.94
CA ASP A 431 -30.60 -6.22 4.12
C ASP A 431 -30.55 -5.09 3.07
N GLU A 432 -29.40 -4.41 2.96
CA GLU A 432 -29.13 -3.31 2.04
C GLU A 432 -30.10 -2.12 2.10
N LYS A 433 -30.90 -2.01 3.18
CA LYS A 433 -31.80 -0.87 3.37
C LYS A 433 -31.09 0.36 3.90
N TYR A 434 -29.96 0.16 4.57
CA TYR A 434 -29.14 1.24 5.11
C TYR A 434 -27.76 1.22 4.50
N PHE A 435 -27.23 2.41 4.33
CA PHE A 435 -25.87 2.66 3.86
C PHE A 435 -25.12 3.51 4.87
N TYR A 436 -23.96 3.07 5.28
CA TYR A 436 -23.14 3.73 6.29
C TYR A 436 -21.89 4.33 5.65
N VAL A 437 -21.48 5.52 6.12
CA VAL A 437 -20.25 6.21 5.67
C VAL A 437 -19.57 6.83 6.87
N THR A 438 -18.26 6.60 7.03
CA THR A 438 -17.44 7.34 7.98
C THR A 438 -17.08 8.71 7.40
N ASN A 439 -17.02 9.73 8.26
CA ASN A 439 -16.62 11.08 7.89
C ASN A 439 -15.45 11.53 8.74
N TRP A 440 -14.39 11.95 8.09
CA TRP A 440 -13.24 12.57 8.71
C TRP A 440 -12.72 13.72 7.84
N ASP A 441 -12.98 14.96 8.26
CA ASP A 441 -12.54 16.16 7.55
C ASP A 441 -11.43 16.84 8.35
N ILE A 442 -10.21 16.78 7.86
CA ILE A 442 -9.03 17.40 8.49
C ILE A 442 -9.10 18.93 8.56
N ARG A 443 -10.03 19.55 7.82
CA ARG A 443 -10.26 21.00 7.83
C ARG A 443 -11.21 21.42 8.94
N ASP A 444 -11.96 20.46 9.50
CA ASP A 444 -12.88 20.73 10.59
C ASP A 444 -12.09 21.04 11.87
N ILE A 445 -12.15 22.28 12.31
CA ILE A 445 -11.46 22.76 13.52
C ILE A 445 -12.01 22.11 14.81
N HIS A 446 -13.18 21.49 14.76
CA HIS A 446 -13.78 20.76 15.88
C HIS A 446 -13.41 19.29 15.89
N HIS A 447 -12.62 18.84 14.89
CA HIS A 447 -12.19 17.45 14.73
C HIS A 447 -13.36 16.45 14.80
N THR A 448 -14.48 16.80 14.13
CA THR A 448 -15.70 16.00 14.14
C THR A 448 -15.45 14.65 13.46
N LYS A 449 -15.68 13.58 14.18
CA LYS A 449 -15.52 12.19 13.71
C LYS A 449 -16.86 11.50 13.80
N THR A 450 -17.54 11.35 12.68
CA THR A 450 -18.93 10.87 12.65
C THR A 450 -19.13 9.73 11.69
N LEU A 451 -19.91 8.74 12.12
CA LEU A 451 -20.45 7.68 11.28
C LEU A 451 -21.87 8.07 10.88
N TRP A 452 -22.10 8.17 9.59
CA TRP A 452 -23.41 8.51 9.03
C TRP A 452 -24.17 7.29 8.55
N ARG A 453 -25.49 7.34 8.61
CA ARG A 453 -26.39 6.33 8.06
C ARG A 453 -27.41 7.00 7.14
N TYR A 454 -27.56 6.45 5.95
CA TYR A 454 -28.55 6.82 4.95
C TYR A 454 -29.53 5.66 4.74
N GLU A 455 -30.75 5.98 4.32
CA GLU A 455 -31.68 5.02 3.74
C GLU A 455 -31.42 4.88 2.25
N VAL A 456 -31.52 3.65 1.73
CA VAL A 456 -31.28 3.34 0.31
C VAL A 456 -32.63 3.28 -0.40
N ASN A 457 -32.80 4.09 -1.45
CA ASN A 457 -33.97 4.06 -2.31
C ASN A 457 -33.92 2.87 -3.30
N ALA A 458 -35.06 2.52 -3.90
CA ALA A 458 -35.15 1.42 -4.86
C ALA A 458 -34.26 1.64 -6.12
N ASP A 459 -34.00 2.88 -6.51
CA ASP A 459 -33.12 3.25 -7.62
C ASP A 459 -31.62 3.24 -7.22
N GLY A 460 -31.31 3.07 -5.93
CA GLY A 460 -29.98 3.10 -5.37
C GLY A 460 -29.53 4.47 -4.85
N THR A 461 -30.33 5.52 -5.02
CA THR A 461 -30.00 6.83 -4.43
C THR A 461 -30.16 6.80 -2.90
N LEU A 462 -29.50 7.75 -2.22
CA LEU A 462 -29.50 7.85 -0.76
C LEU A 462 -30.45 8.95 -0.30
N LYS A 463 -31.07 8.76 0.86
CA LYS A 463 -31.92 9.75 1.53
C LYS A 463 -31.80 9.69 3.06
N ASN A 464 -32.38 10.67 3.74
CA ASN A 464 -32.49 10.72 5.21
C ASN A 464 -31.16 10.50 5.93
N GLY A 465 -30.09 11.10 5.39
CA GLY A 465 -28.75 11.05 6.01
C GLY A 465 -28.74 11.64 7.40
N LYS A 466 -28.18 10.92 8.36
CA LYS A 466 -28.02 11.38 9.74
C LYS A 466 -26.83 10.73 10.41
N ILE A 467 -26.29 11.39 11.43
CA ILE A 467 -25.28 10.83 12.30
C ILE A 467 -25.86 9.58 12.98
N PHE A 468 -25.20 8.46 12.81
CA PHE A 468 -25.52 7.18 13.44
C PHE A 468 -24.73 6.98 14.72
N PHE A 469 -23.44 7.33 14.70
CA PHE A 469 -22.58 7.29 15.87
C PHE A 469 -21.58 8.44 15.81
N ASP A 470 -21.34 9.09 16.95
CA ASP A 470 -20.43 10.21 17.08
C ASP A 470 -19.20 9.78 17.88
N PHE A 471 -18.00 9.89 17.30
CA PHE A 471 -16.72 9.57 17.92
C PHE A 471 -15.97 10.83 18.38
N SER A 472 -16.55 12.01 18.23
CA SER A 472 -15.88 13.30 18.51
C SER A 472 -15.50 13.49 19.97
N PHE A 473 -16.01 12.62 20.87
CA PHE A 473 -15.61 12.59 22.28
C PHE A 473 -14.23 11.95 22.52
N THR A 474 -13.61 11.38 21.48
CA THR A 474 -12.26 10.83 21.58
C THR A 474 -11.24 11.96 21.48
N GLU A 475 -10.31 12.01 22.43
CA GLU A 475 -9.24 13.02 22.47
C GLU A 475 -8.15 12.81 21.42
N ASP A 476 -8.14 11.64 20.79
CA ASP A 476 -7.15 11.24 19.80
C ASP A 476 -7.48 11.86 18.43
N ASP A 477 -6.46 12.38 17.74
CA ASP A 477 -6.59 12.99 16.40
C ASP A 477 -6.65 11.96 15.26
N GLU A 478 -6.72 10.67 15.59
CA GLU A 478 -6.81 9.61 14.58
C GLU A 478 -8.12 9.71 13.76
N ALA A 479 -8.01 9.42 12.47
CA ALA A 479 -9.13 9.43 11.54
C ALA A 479 -10.16 8.33 11.84
N LEU A 480 -11.40 8.54 11.41
CA LEU A 480 -12.28 7.45 11.04
C LEU A 480 -11.88 6.97 9.64
N ASP A 481 -11.81 5.66 9.47
CA ASP A 481 -11.31 5.07 8.23
C ASP A 481 -12.28 3.96 7.73
N GLY A 482 -11.80 2.86 7.19
CA GLY A 482 -12.62 1.81 6.64
C GLY A 482 -13.57 1.13 7.64
N MET A 483 -14.59 0.45 7.11
CA MET A 483 -15.57 -0.29 7.92
C MET A 483 -16.09 -1.53 7.22
N LYS A 484 -16.62 -2.47 8.00
CA LYS A 484 -17.42 -3.60 7.52
C LYS A 484 -18.58 -3.88 8.46
N VAL A 485 -19.61 -4.56 7.94
CA VAL A 485 -20.79 -4.98 8.69
C VAL A 485 -20.84 -6.50 8.71
N ASP A 486 -21.20 -7.11 9.86
CA ASP A 486 -21.42 -8.55 9.97
C ASP A 486 -22.84 -8.94 9.60
N LYS A 487 -23.10 -10.26 9.52
CA LYS A 487 -24.44 -10.80 9.18
C LYS A 487 -25.54 -10.45 10.18
N ALA A 488 -25.16 -10.06 11.41
CA ALA A 488 -26.09 -9.62 12.45
C ALA A 488 -26.32 -8.10 12.41
N GLY A 489 -25.64 -7.37 11.54
CA GLY A 489 -25.74 -5.91 11.39
C GLY A 489 -24.82 -5.13 12.32
N ASN A 490 -23.90 -5.77 13.05
CA ASN A 490 -22.91 -5.05 13.82
C ASN A 490 -21.87 -4.41 12.92
N LEU A 491 -21.49 -3.17 13.21
CA LEU A 491 -20.52 -2.42 12.46
C LEU A 491 -19.14 -2.54 13.12
N PHE A 492 -18.15 -2.88 12.32
CA PHE A 492 -16.73 -2.85 12.67
C PHE A 492 -16.13 -1.64 11.99
N VAL A 493 -15.71 -0.66 12.78
CA VAL A 493 -15.27 0.66 12.29
C VAL A 493 -13.84 0.92 12.73
N SER A 494 -12.97 1.20 11.78
CA SER A 494 -11.64 1.74 12.08
C SER A 494 -11.80 3.16 12.63
N ALA A 495 -11.41 3.33 13.88
CA ALA A 495 -11.63 4.58 14.63
C ALA A 495 -10.51 4.78 15.66
N PRO A 496 -10.43 5.94 16.32
CA PRO A 496 -9.38 6.22 17.29
C PRO A 496 -9.14 5.09 18.31
N GLY A 497 -7.90 4.62 18.35
CA GLY A 497 -7.46 3.56 19.26
C GLY A 497 -7.87 2.15 18.86
N GLY A 498 -8.34 1.87 17.63
CA GLY A 498 -8.58 0.50 17.17
C GLY A 498 -9.84 0.30 16.31
N VAL A 499 -10.29 -0.96 16.16
CA VAL A 499 -11.58 -1.29 15.52
C VAL A 499 -12.68 -1.27 16.58
N TRP A 500 -13.66 -0.40 16.42
CA TRP A 500 -14.82 -0.29 17.28
C TRP A 500 -15.97 -1.16 16.77
N ILE A 501 -16.61 -1.89 17.67
CA ILE A 501 -17.74 -2.76 17.36
C ILE A 501 -19.00 -2.11 17.90
N ILE A 502 -19.91 -1.76 16.98
CA ILE A 502 -21.12 -0.99 17.27
C ILE A 502 -22.33 -1.81 16.82
N SER A 503 -23.36 -1.93 17.68
CA SER A 503 -24.60 -2.64 17.33
C SER A 503 -25.45 -1.88 16.30
N PRO A 504 -26.43 -2.56 15.67
CA PRO A 504 -27.40 -1.88 14.77
C PRO A 504 -28.19 -0.75 15.43
N GLU A 505 -28.27 -0.72 16.78
CA GLU A 505 -28.92 0.30 17.59
C GLU A 505 -27.97 1.42 18.01
N ALA A 506 -26.77 1.49 17.43
CA ALA A 506 -25.73 2.48 17.76
C ALA A 506 -25.18 2.35 19.19
N LYS A 507 -25.13 1.12 19.75
CA LYS A 507 -24.52 0.85 21.05
C LYS A 507 -23.08 0.36 20.85
N LEU A 508 -22.13 0.94 21.58
CA LEU A 508 -20.76 0.45 21.59
C LEU A 508 -20.67 -0.86 22.38
N LEU A 509 -20.20 -1.94 21.72
CA LEU A 509 -20.08 -3.27 22.27
C LEU A 509 -18.68 -3.59 22.78
N GLY A 510 -17.65 -3.10 22.07
CA GLY A 510 -16.25 -3.33 22.41
C GLY A 510 -15.29 -2.78 21.38
N LYS A 511 -14.00 -3.07 21.61
CA LYS A 511 -12.90 -2.63 20.74
C LYS A 511 -11.88 -3.73 20.53
N ILE A 512 -11.33 -3.81 19.33
CA ILE A 512 -10.14 -4.59 19.00
C ILE A 512 -8.99 -3.60 18.85
N VAL A 513 -7.95 -3.76 19.67
CA VAL A 513 -6.80 -2.85 19.73
C VAL A 513 -5.55 -3.60 19.34
N THR A 514 -4.80 -3.08 18.40
CA THR A 514 -3.52 -3.60 17.92
C THR A 514 -2.40 -2.57 18.11
N PRO A 515 -1.12 -2.99 18.09
CA PRO A 515 0.01 -2.07 18.19
C PRO A 515 0.03 -1.00 17.09
N GLU A 516 -0.47 -1.33 15.92
CA GLU A 516 -0.59 -0.41 14.79
C GLU A 516 -2.07 -0.08 14.59
N ARG A 517 -2.33 1.16 14.23
CA ARG A 517 -3.68 1.65 13.97
C ARG A 517 -4.29 0.95 12.75
N PRO A 518 -5.48 0.31 12.89
CA PRO A 518 -6.21 -0.21 11.75
C PRO A 518 -6.62 0.91 10.77
N ALA A 519 -6.55 0.60 9.48
CA ALA A 519 -7.05 1.46 8.41
C ALA A 519 -8.37 0.90 7.85
N ASN A 520 -8.37 -0.33 7.34
CA ASN A 520 -9.54 -0.93 6.72
C ASN A 520 -9.63 -2.43 7.05
N MET A 521 -10.70 -3.10 6.63
CA MET A 521 -10.92 -4.51 6.94
C MET A 521 -11.71 -5.24 5.86
N ALA A 522 -11.61 -6.58 5.86
CA ALA A 522 -12.38 -7.46 4.99
C ALA A 522 -12.75 -8.75 5.70
N TRP A 523 -13.93 -9.26 5.41
CA TRP A 523 -14.29 -10.63 5.76
C TRP A 523 -13.56 -11.59 4.85
N GLY A 524 -13.10 -12.72 5.40
CA GLY A 524 -12.36 -13.72 4.63
C GLY A 524 -12.50 -15.12 5.20
N ASP A 525 -11.73 -16.04 4.63
CA ASP A 525 -11.84 -17.47 4.68
C ASP A 525 -13.18 -17.98 4.07
N GLU A 526 -13.31 -19.26 3.82
CA GLU A 526 -14.49 -19.84 3.14
C GLU A 526 -15.80 -19.60 3.90
N ASP A 527 -15.74 -19.54 5.24
CA ASP A 527 -16.90 -19.35 6.10
C ASP A 527 -17.25 -17.88 6.35
N GLY A 528 -16.43 -16.94 5.87
CA GLY A 528 -16.59 -15.50 6.08
C GLY A 528 -16.45 -15.05 7.53
N LYS A 529 -15.82 -15.87 8.39
CA LYS A 529 -15.72 -15.60 9.83
C LYS A 529 -14.35 -15.07 10.27
N THR A 530 -13.40 -14.94 9.39
CA THR A 530 -12.14 -14.23 9.69
C THR A 530 -12.27 -12.77 9.26
N LEU A 531 -12.08 -11.88 10.20
CA LEU A 531 -11.89 -10.46 9.90
C LEU A 531 -10.38 -10.23 9.71
N TYR A 532 -9.99 -9.96 8.48
CA TYR A 532 -8.66 -9.44 8.14
C TYR A 532 -8.70 -7.93 8.22
N PHE A 533 -7.66 -7.31 8.74
CA PHE A 533 -7.57 -5.86 8.74
C PHE A 533 -6.15 -5.37 8.49
N THR A 534 -6.08 -4.35 7.67
CA THR A 534 -4.89 -3.58 7.34
C THR A 534 -4.64 -2.58 8.46
N ALA A 535 -3.39 -2.42 8.86
CA ALA A 535 -3.02 -1.49 9.93
C ALA A 535 -1.62 -0.94 9.68
N HIS A 536 -1.54 0.30 9.24
CA HIS A 536 -0.28 0.96 8.87
C HIS A 536 0.61 0.07 8.00
N THR A 537 1.63 -0.55 8.60
CA THR A 537 2.65 -1.34 7.87
C THR A 537 2.40 -2.83 7.95
N SER A 538 1.24 -3.26 8.48
CA SER A 538 0.99 -4.65 8.83
C SER A 538 -0.41 -5.14 8.47
N LEU A 539 -0.53 -6.45 8.43
CA LEU A 539 -1.79 -7.17 8.23
C LEU A 539 -2.10 -8.02 9.45
N TYR A 540 -3.33 -7.95 9.94
CA TYR A 540 -3.80 -8.70 11.11
C TYR A 540 -5.03 -9.53 10.77
N LYS A 541 -5.36 -10.50 11.63
CA LYS A 541 -6.61 -11.26 11.58
C LYS A 541 -7.15 -11.61 12.95
N ILE A 542 -8.47 -11.78 13.01
CA ILE A 542 -9.20 -12.25 14.17
C ILE A 542 -10.39 -13.10 13.73
N ARG A 543 -10.76 -14.11 14.52
CA ARG A 543 -12.00 -14.89 14.28
C ARG A 543 -13.20 -14.22 14.91
N ILE A 544 -14.28 -14.11 14.15
CA ILE A 544 -15.55 -13.49 14.53
C ILE A 544 -16.67 -14.52 14.34
N ASN A 545 -17.51 -14.72 15.37
CA ASN A 545 -18.55 -15.75 15.34
C ASN A 545 -19.65 -15.48 14.29
N THR A 546 -20.05 -14.22 14.18
CA THR A 546 -21.14 -13.78 13.29
C THR A 546 -20.71 -13.77 11.82
N GLY A 547 -19.46 -13.42 11.53
CA GLY A 547 -18.94 -13.33 10.17
C GLY A 547 -19.67 -12.32 9.29
N GLY A 548 -19.19 -12.12 8.07
CA GLY A 548 -19.78 -11.21 7.09
C GLY A 548 -20.21 -11.87 5.79
N THR A 549 -20.66 -11.05 4.86
CA THR A 549 -21.01 -11.44 3.48
C THR A 549 -19.93 -10.99 2.52
N PHE A 550 -19.83 -11.68 1.41
CA PHE A 550 -18.92 -11.30 0.33
C PHE A 550 -19.69 -10.60 -0.81
N SER A 551 -19.04 -9.69 -1.48
CA SER A 551 -19.65 -8.91 -2.57
C SER A 551 -20.06 -9.74 -3.79
N TRP A 552 -19.48 -10.93 -3.96
CA TRP A 552 -19.81 -11.85 -5.06
C TRP A 552 -20.89 -12.89 -4.74
N GLN A 553 -21.39 -12.96 -3.50
CA GLN A 553 -22.45 -13.89 -3.05
C GLN A 553 -23.86 -13.39 -3.33
#